data_fe93ca30ad661037c45032102c523601
#
_entry.id   fe93ca30ad661037c45032102c523601
#
_cell.length_a   1.000
_cell.length_b   1.000
_cell.length_c   1.000
_cell.angle_alpha   90.00
_cell.angle_beta   90.00
_cell.angle_gamma   90.00
#
_symmetry.space_group_name_H-M   'P 1'
#
loop_
_entity.id
_entity.type
_entity.pdbx_description
1 polymer ?
#
loop_
_entity_poly.entity_id
_entity_poly.type
_entity_poly.pdbx_seq_one_letter_code
_entity_poly.pdbx_strand_id
1 'polypeptide(L)' 'VTMLQLNPPLPVKTPRGTALAQVLIDYGPEYDLIWVCFEANGECWSWRNQDIRAESNRTFGRKTNA' A
#
# COMPACT_ATOMS: atom_id res chain seq x y z
N VAL A 1 3.28 14.80 -11.35
CA VAL A 1 3.39 14.00 -10.13
C VAL A 1 2.23 14.31 -9.20
N THR A 2 1.55 13.27 -8.77
CA THR A 2 0.43 13.40 -7.85
C THR A 2 0.73 12.59 -6.59
N MET A 3 0.47 13.19 -5.44
CA MET A 3 0.60 12.50 -4.16
C MET A 3 -0.75 12.45 -3.48
N LEU A 4 -1.12 11.28 -3.01
CA LEU A 4 -2.38 11.08 -2.31
C LEU A 4 -2.10 10.55 -0.93
N GLN A 5 -2.56 11.28 0.08
CA GLN A 5 -2.47 10.81 1.45
C GLN A 5 -3.64 9.88 1.72
N LEU A 6 -3.33 8.72 2.27
CA LEU A 6 -4.35 7.72 2.60
C LEU A 6 -4.79 7.93 4.05
N ASN A 7 -6.05 8.28 4.23
CA ASN A 7 -6.60 8.55 5.54
C ASN A 7 -7.99 7.92 5.65
N PRO A 8 -8.15 6.86 6.43
CA PRO A 8 -7.13 6.21 7.26
C PRO A 8 -6.11 5.44 6.45
N PRO A 9 -4.95 5.12 7.02
CA PRO A 9 -3.94 4.33 6.33
C PRO A 9 -4.50 2.98 5.90
N LEU A 10 -4.03 2.51 4.76
CA LEU A 10 -4.53 1.27 4.18
C LEU A 10 -3.63 0.09 4.58
N PRO A 11 -4.18 -0.94 5.22
CA PRO A 11 -3.37 -2.13 5.52
C PRO A 11 -3.00 -2.86 4.24
N VAL A 12 -1.71 -3.15 4.09
CA VAL A 12 -1.20 -3.81 2.89
C VAL A 12 -0.18 -4.88 3.29
N LYS A 13 0.08 -5.77 2.35
CA LYS A 13 1.15 -6.75 2.49
C LYS A 13 2.29 -6.36 1.57
N THR A 14 3.50 -6.38 2.12
CA THR A 14 4.72 -6.08 1.39
C THR A 14 5.64 -7.27 1.47
N PRO A 15 6.73 -7.30 0.67
CA PRO A 15 7.71 -8.38 0.80
C PRO A 15 8.33 -8.52 2.19
N ARG A 16 8.23 -7.48 3.01
CA ARG A 16 8.75 -7.51 4.38
C ARG A 16 7.68 -7.87 5.40
N GLY A 17 6.42 -8.03 4.98
CA GLY A 17 5.32 -8.33 5.88
C GLY A 17 4.22 -7.30 5.79
N THR A 18 3.32 -7.29 6.78
CA THR A 18 2.22 -6.32 6.78
C THR A 18 2.71 -4.92 7.13
N ALA A 19 2.07 -3.93 6.55
CA ALA A 19 2.40 -2.54 6.79
C ALA A 19 1.16 -1.69 6.56
N LEU A 20 1.24 -0.41 6.95
CA LEU A 20 0.17 0.55 6.72
C LEU A 20 0.64 1.55 5.67
N ALA A 21 -0.06 1.58 4.54
CA ALA A 21 0.25 2.52 3.47
C ALA A 21 -0.29 3.90 3.85
N GLN A 22 0.58 4.89 3.84
CA GLN A 22 0.23 6.25 4.25
C GLN A 22 0.10 7.20 3.07
N VAL A 23 0.91 7.01 2.03
CA VAL A 23 0.93 7.91 0.88
C VAL A 23 1.10 7.09 -0.38
N LEU A 24 0.41 7.50 -1.42
CA LEU A 24 0.53 6.93 -2.75
C LEU A 24 1.04 8.01 -3.67
N ILE A 25 2.12 7.71 -4.41
CA ILE A 25 2.73 8.67 -5.32
C ILE A 25 2.57 8.18 -6.75
N ASP A 26 2.01 9.03 -7.59
CA ASP A 26 1.81 8.75 -9.00
C ASP A 26 2.74 9.66 -9.81
N TYR A 27 3.78 9.08 -10.39
CA TYR A 27 4.76 9.84 -11.17
C TYR A 27 4.34 10.04 -12.63
N GLY A 28 3.25 9.40 -13.05
CA GLY A 28 2.77 9.54 -14.40
C GLY A 28 2.51 8.20 -15.06
N PRO A 29 1.91 8.19 -16.26
CA PRO A 29 1.47 6.93 -16.88
C PRO A 29 2.61 5.98 -17.28
N GLU A 30 3.83 6.47 -17.38
CA GLU A 30 4.96 5.63 -17.75
C GLU A 30 5.73 5.10 -16.54
N TYR A 31 5.25 5.37 -15.34
CA TYR A 31 5.93 5.01 -14.11
C TYR A 31 5.02 4.23 -13.20
N ASP A 32 5.62 3.37 -12.36
CA ASP A 32 4.87 2.64 -11.36
C ASP A 32 4.35 3.58 -10.29
N LEU A 33 3.21 3.21 -9.72
CA LEU A 33 2.77 3.84 -8.48
C LEU A 33 3.72 3.43 -7.37
N ILE A 34 4.05 4.38 -6.50
CA ILE A 34 4.91 4.14 -5.34
C ILE A 34 4.08 4.25 -4.08
N TRP A 35 4.17 3.25 -3.23
CA TRP A 35 3.44 3.19 -1.98
C TRP A 35 4.41 3.42 -0.84
N VAL A 36 4.17 4.45 -0.03
CA VAL A 36 4.97 4.75 1.14
C VAL A 36 4.27 4.14 2.34
N CYS A 37 4.94 3.18 2.98
CA CYS A 37 4.33 2.38 4.03
C CYS A 37 5.15 2.42 5.31
N PHE A 38 4.46 2.34 6.44
CA PHE A 38 5.10 2.18 7.76
C PHE A 38 4.87 0.76 8.23
N GLU A 39 5.96 0.11 8.62
CA GLU A 39 5.91 -1.24 9.16
C GLU A 39 5.57 -1.21 10.64
N ALA A 40 5.27 -2.40 11.19
CA ALA A 40 4.92 -2.51 12.60
C ALA A 40 6.03 -2.03 13.52
N ASN A 41 7.28 -2.15 13.09
CA ASN A 41 8.42 -1.68 13.88
C ASN A 41 8.70 -0.19 13.72
N GLY A 42 7.87 0.52 12.95
CA GLY A 42 7.99 1.97 12.77
C GLY A 42 8.87 2.39 11.60
N GLU A 43 9.43 1.44 10.86
CA GLU A 43 10.25 1.78 9.70
C GLU A 43 9.37 2.18 8.52
N CYS A 44 9.83 3.20 7.79
CA CYS A 44 9.14 3.67 6.60
C CYS A 44 9.84 3.13 5.37
N TRP A 45 9.07 2.45 4.52
CA TRP A 45 9.59 1.88 3.29
C TRP A 45 8.71 2.28 2.12
N SER A 46 9.35 2.50 0.96
CA SER A 46 8.64 2.77 -0.28
C SER A 46 8.68 1.53 -1.15
N TRP A 47 7.52 1.14 -1.70
CA TRP A 47 7.38 -0.06 -2.51
C TRP A 47 6.76 0.28 -3.85
N ARG A 48 7.19 -0.42 -4.89
CA ARG A 48 6.56 -0.29 -6.19
C ARG A 48 5.21 -0.99 -6.15
N ASN A 49 4.32 -0.56 -7.03
CA ASN A 49 2.96 -1.09 -7.04
C ASN A 49 2.92 -2.62 -7.17
N GLN A 50 3.83 -3.20 -7.92
CA GLN A 50 3.84 -4.65 -8.12
C GLN A 50 4.17 -5.43 -6.85
N ASP A 51 4.77 -4.78 -5.86
CA ASP A 51 5.15 -5.43 -4.61
C ASP A 51 4.09 -5.34 -3.53
N ILE A 52 3.00 -4.63 -3.81
CA ILE A 52 1.98 -4.35 -2.79
C ILE A 52 0.73 -5.17 -3.06
N ARG A 53 0.17 -5.73 -2.00
CA ARG A 53 -1.10 -6.44 -2.03
C ARG A 53 -1.97 -5.97 -0.88
N ALA A 54 -3.27 -5.95 -1.08
CA ALA A 54 -4.18 -5.63 -0.01
C ALA A 54 -4.11 -6.74 1.05
N GLU A 55 -4.19 -6.35 2.31
CA GLU A 55 -4.16 -7.34 3.38
C GLU A 55 -5.41 -8.21 3.35
N SER A 56 -6.56 -7.59 3.02
CA SER A 56 -7.79 -8.32 2.88
C SER A 56 -8.69 -7.59 1.89
N ASN A 57 -9.60 -8.32 1.28
CA ASN A 57 -10.55 -7.72 0.35
C ASN A 57 -11.76 -7.22 1.11
N ARG A 58 -11.72 -5.96 1.51
CA ARG A 58 -12.81 -5.37 2.28
C ARG A 58 -13.90 -4.77 1.41
N THR A 59 -13.63 -4.60 0.13
CA THR A 59 -14.57 -3.98 -0.79
C THR A 59 -15.87 -4.74 -0.86
N PHE A 60 -15.77 -6.05 -0.87
CA PHE A 60 -16.95 -6.93 -0.98
C PHE A 60 -17.39 -7.48 0.36
N GLY A 61 -16.76 -7.06 1.43
CA GLY A 61 -17.14 -7.53 2.76
C GLY A 61 -16.85 -8.99 3.01
N ARG A 62 -15.96 -9.59 2.26
CA ARG A 62 -15.62 -11.00 2.44
C ARG A 62 -14.14 -11.20 2.30
N LYS A 63 -13.68 -12.34 2.80
CA LYS A 63 -12.26 -12.65 2.80
C LYS A 63 -11.83 -13.11 1.42
N THR A 64 -10.56 -12.86 1.11
CA THR A 64 -10.02 -13.18 -0.20
C THR A 64 -9.96 -14.67 -0.48
N ASN A 65 -9.86 -15.48 0.56
CA ASN A 65 -9.75 -16.91 0.41
C ASN A 65 -11.09 -17.62 0.52
N ALA A 66 -12.15 -16.86 0.59
CA ALA A 66 -13.47 -17.45 0.71
C ALA A 66 -13.94 -18.02 -0.61
#